data_685bf4850af6924e56865b790b7c8d42
#
_entry.id   685bf4850af6924e56865b790b7c8d42
#
_cell.length_a   1.000
_cell.length_b   1.000
_cell.length_c   1.000
_cell.angle_alpha   90.00
_cell.angle_beta   90.00
_cell.angle_gamma   90.00
#
_symmetry.space_group_name_H-M   'P 1'
#
loop_
_entity.id
_entity.type
_entity.pdbx_description
1 polymer ?
#
loop_
_entity_poly.entity_id
_entity_poly.type
_entity_poly.pdbx_seq_one_letter_code
_entity_poly.pdbx_strand_id
1 'polypeptide(L)'
;MPQSNKTVKFYWDIGSTNSYFALRLLVPLTEKYDAKIDYHPFNLGHVFKSNNYVLMDEPKAKMRNRLADLNRWRDRYKLPFSMPKNFPIKTSRALKGAIAMRHWGLEPEYINAIFTAYWENNEGTIGEYDTLAGIALDLGVRPTEFIERCEMAETRQALIDSTTEAQHAGVFGAPTMVVDEEIYWGKDRMDFIETHLQTD
;
A
#
# COMPACT_ATOMS: atom_id res chain seq x y z
N MET A 1 -2.19 20.49 20.27
CA MET A 1 -1.14 19.86 19.45
C MET A 1 -1.01 20.70 18.21
N PRO A 2 0.17 20.93 17.64
CA PRO A 2 0.28 21.66 16.38
C PRO A 2 -0.52 20.90 15.31
N GLN A 3 -1.45 21.57 14.65
CA GLN A 3 -2.15 21.04 13.48
C GLN A 3 -1.19 21.15 12.30
N SER A 4 -0.77 20.01 11.75
CA SER A 4 -0.02 20.00 10.51
C SER A 4 -1.02 19.97 9.37
N ASN A 5 -1.09 21.02 8.55
CA ASN A 5 -1.88 21.01 7.31
C ASN A 5 -1.20 20.19 6.19
N LYS A 6 -0.22 19.34 6.55
CA LYS A 6 0.61 18.60 5.59
C LYS A 6 -0.12 17.39 5.04
N THR A 7 0.28 17.02 3.85
CA THR A 7 -0.21 15.80 3.18
C THR A 7 0.96 14.84 2.98
N VAL A 8 0.79 13.62 3.43
CA VAL A 8 1.73 12.52 3.17
C VAL A 8 1.24 11.75 1.95
N LYS A 9 1.93 11.87 0.82
CA LYS A 9 1.68 10.99 -0.32
C LYS A 9 2.22 9.61 0.02
N PHE A 10 1.36 8.61 -0.03
CA PHE A 10 1.70 7.23 0.30
C PHE A 10 1.66 6.37 -0.95
N TYR A 11 2.84 6.09 -1.51
CA TYR A 11 3.03 5.18 -2.65
C TYR A 11 3.12 3.74 -2.15
N TRP A 12 2.17 2.91 -2.55
CA TRP A 12 2.01 1.56 -2.02
C TRP A 12 1.63 0.52 -3.08
N ASP A 13 1.97 -0.73 -2.77
CA ASP A 13 1.47 -1.92 -3.48
C ASP A 13 1.13 -2.98 -2.43
N ILE A 14 -0.05 -3.62 -2.55
CA ILE A 14 -0.49 -4.67 -1.62
C ILE A 14 0.48 -5.86 -1.57
N GLY A 15 1.24 -6.12 -2.63
CA GLY A 15 2.27 -7.16 -2.67
C GLY A 15 3.51 -6.85 -1.82
N SER A 16 3.60 -5.66 -1.23
CA SER A 16 4.72 -5.28 -0.37
C SER A 16 4.40 -5.50 1.10
N THR A 17 5.13 -6.42 1.76
CA THR A 17 5.09 -6.61 3.23
C THR A 17 5.36 -5.30 3.97
N ASN A 18 6.30 -4.50 3.49
CA ASN A 18 6.65 -3.23 4.11
C ASN A 18 5.55 -2.19 3.94
N SER A 19 4.74 -2.24 2.86
CA SER A 19 3.56 -1.35 2.71
C SER A 19 2.50 -1.66 3.77
N TYR A 20 2.31 -2.93 4.12
CA TYR A 20 1.41 -3.31 5.21
C TYR A 20 1.85 -2.66 6.54
N PHE A 21 3.11 -2.85 6.94
CA PHE A 21 3.61 -2.27 8.18
C PHE A 21 3.56 -0.73 8.16
N ALA A 22 3.95 -0.13 7.04
CA ALA A 22 3.90 1.32 6.90
C ALA A 22 2.48 1.87 7.05
N LEU A 23 1.47 1.24 6.41
CA LEU A 23 0.08 1.68 6.55
C LEU A 23 -0.38 1.63 8.01
N ARG A 24 -0.07 0.52 8.73
CA ARG A 24 -0.44 0.35 10.14
C ARG A 24 0.21 1.36 11.08
N LEU A 25 1.37 1.90 10.72
CA LEU A 25 2.09 2.89 11.50
C LEU A 25 1.78 4.34 11.07
N LEU A 26 1.56 4.55 9.77
CA LEU A 26 1.33 5.87 9.21
C LEU A 26 -0.04 6.44 9.59
N VAL A 27 -1.10 5.61 9.54
CA VAL A 27 -2.47 6.07 9.87
C VAL A 27 -2.54 6.71 11.25
N PRO A 28 -2.16 6.04 12.36
CA PRO A 28 -2.20 6.67 13.68
C PRO A 28 -1.22 7.85 13.82
N LEU A 29 -0.13 7.86 13.05
CA LEU A 29 0.81 8.99 13.04
C LEU A 29 0.17 10.23 12.41
N THR A 30 -0.48 10.10 11.25
CA THR A 30 -1.15 11.22 10.59
C THR A 30 -2.34 11.73 11.39
N GLU A 31 -3.11 10.86 12.01
CA GLU A 31 -4.19 11.25 12.92
C GLU A 31 -3.67 12.07 14.11
N LYS A 32 -2.53 11.68 14.70
CA LYS A 32 -1.91 12.38 15.82
C LYS A 32 -1.56 13.85 15.46
N TYR A 33 -1.19 14.12 14.23
CA TYR A 33 -0.75 15.45 13.76
C TYR A 33 -1.77 16.16 12.88
N ASP A 34 -2.99 15.61 12.72
CA ASP A 34 -4.03 16.13 11.82
C ASP A 34 -3.53 16.30 10.37
N ALA A 35 -2.64 15.40 9.95
CA ALA A 35 -2.13 15.35 8.60
C ALA A 35 -3.00 14.43 7.72
N LYS A 36 -2.98 14.66 6.40
CA LYS A 36 -3.75 13.86 5.45
C LYS A 36 -2.85 12.80 4.80
N ILE A 37 -3.42 11.63 4.49
CA ILE A 37 -2.79 10.65 3.61
C ILE A 37 -3.42 10.79 2.23
N ASP A 38 -2.57 10.99 1.21
CA ASP A 38 -2.92 10.89 -0.19
C ASP A 38 -2.43 9.55 -0.73
N TYR A 39 -3.36 8.66 -1.08
CA TYR A 39 -3.04 7.28 -1.45
C TYR A 39 -2.70 7.16 -2.93
N HIS A 40 -1.49 6.69 -3.23
CA HIS A 40 -0.98 6.47 -4.57
C HIS A 40 -0.69 4.97 -4.80
N PRO A 41 -1.70 4.18 -5.20
CA PRO A 41 -1.45 2.80 -5.61
C PRO A 41 -0.60 2.78 -6.88
N PHE A 42 0.50 2.03 -6.90
CA PHE A 42 1.35 1.89 -8.09
C PHE A 42 1.80 0.44 -8.29
N ASN A 43 2.12 0.08 -9.51
CA ASN A 43 2.54 -1.29 -9.84
C ASN A 43 4.03 -1.47 -9.52
N LEU A 44 4.34 -1.99 -8.33
CA LEU A 44 5.70 -2.26 -7.87
C LEU A 44 6.44 -3.24 -8.80
N GLY A 45 5.74 -4.25 -9.31
CA GLY A 45 6.35 -5.21 -10.25
C GLY A 45 6.80 -4.56 -11.55
N HIS A 46 6.07 -3.54 -12.04
CA HIS A 46 6.49 -2.75 -13.20
C HIS A 46 7.75 -1.93 -12.87
N VAL A 47 7.79 -1.27 -11.73
CA VAL A 47 8.97 -0.48 -11.28
C VAL A 47 10.19 -1.37 -11.09
N PHE A 48 10.04 -2.55 -10.51
CA PHE A 48 11.13 -3.53 -10.40
C PHE A 48 11.67 -3.95 -11.76
N LYS A 49 10.77 -4.25 -12.71
CA LYS A 49 11.17 -4.62 -14.07
C LYS A 49 11.92 -3.50 -14.78
N SER A 50 11.48 -2.24 -14.67
CA SER A 50 12.16 -1.08 -15.29
C SER A 50 13.54 -0.82 -14.69
N ASN A 51 13.74 -1.19 -13.41
CA ASN A 51 15.02 -1.07 -12.72
C ASN A 51 15.90 -2.33 -12.82
N ASN A 52 15.51 -3.32 -13.63
CA ASN A 52 16.20 -4.63 -13.72
C ASN A 52 16.38 -5.33 -12.35
N TYR A 53 15.41 -5.15 -11.44
CA TYR A 53 15.46 -5.73 -10.11
C TYR A 53 14.53 -6.95 -10.01
N VAL A 54 15.07 -8.08 -9.55
CA VAL A 54 14.34 -9.32 -9.32
C VAL A 54 14.41 -9.68 -7.85
N LEU A 55 13.30 -9.52 -7.14
CA LEU A 55 13.21 -9.76 -5.69
C LEU A 55 13.65 -11.18 -5.28
N MET A 56 13.34 -12.18 -6.11
CA MET A 56 13.62 -13.60 -5.81
C MET A 56 15.07 -13.99 -6.05
N ASP A 57 15.86 -13.14 -6.70
CA ASP A 57 17.31 -13.39 -6.94
C ASP A 57 18.18 -12.91 -5.76
N GLU A 58 17.56 -12.43 -4.69
CA GLU A 58 18.29 -12.04 -3.50
C GLU A 58 18.94 -13.24 -2.78
N PRO A 59 20.10 -13.04 -2.13
CA PRO A 59 20.75 -14.10 -1.37
C PRO A 59 19.82 -14.72 -0.31
N LYS A 60 19.81 -16.04 -0.21
CA LYS A 60 18.97 -16.77 0.76
C LYS A 60 19.14 -16.26 2.21
N ALA A 61 20.35 -15.85 2.58
CA ALA A 61 20.63 -15.28 3.89
C ALA A 61 19.86 -13.94 4.11
N LYS A 62 19.79 -13.08 3.08
CA LYS A 62 19.04 -11.83 3.11
C LYS A 62 17.53 -12.09 3.22
N MET A 63 17.01 -13.06 2.47
CA MET A 63 15.59 -13.45 2.55
C MET A 63 15.22 -13.98 3.93
N ARG A 64 16.06 -14.82 4.56
CA ARG A 64 15.85 -15.30 5.94
C ARG A 64 15.86 -14.16 6.96
N ASN A 65 16.83 -13.24 6.84
CA ASN A 65 16.89 -12.08 7.73
C ASN A 65 15.67 -11.17 7.55
N ARG A 66 15.19 -10.97 6.30
CA ARG A 66 13.96 -10.21 6.03
C ARG A 66 12.76 -10.79 6.77
N LEU A 67 12.55 -12.10 6.69
CA LEU A 67 11.43 -12.75 7.39
C LEU A 67 11.56 -12.62 8.91
N ALA A 68 12.76 -12.78 9.46
CA ALA A 68 13.02 -12.58 10.88
C ALA A 68 12.74 -11.11 11.30
N ASP A 69 13.10 -10.15 10.44
CA ASP A 69 12.83 -8.73 10.70
C ASP A 69 11.35 -8.40 10.68
N LEU A 70 10.58 -8.94 9.73
CA LEU A 70 9.11 -8.77 9.70
C LEU A 70 8.47 -9.28 10.99
N ASN A 71 8.94 -10.43 11.53
CA ASN A 71 8.45 -10.95 12.80
C ASN A 71 8.80 -10.00 13.97
N ARG A 72 10.01 -9.41 14.01
CA ARG A 72 10.38 -8.40 15.01
C ARG A 72 9.45 -7.19 14.97
N TRP A 73 9.11 -6.71 13.77
CA TRP A 73 8.18 -5.59 13.59
C TRP A 73 6.77 -5.96 14.06
N ARG A 74 6.26 -7.14 13.66
CA ARG A 74 4.99 -7.69 14.14
C ARG A 74 4.93 -7.69 15.67
N ASP A 75 5.93 -8.24 16.30
CA ASP A 75 5.97 -8.42 17.76
C ASP A 75 6.11 -7.08 18.51
N ARG A 76 6.96 -6.17 17.98
CA ARG A 76 7.16 -4.83 18.53
C ARG A 76 5.88 -4.01 18.54
N TYR A 77 5.15 -4.01 17.44
CA TYR A 77 3.94 -3.21 17.26
C TYR A 77 2.65 -3.97 17.52
N LYS A 78 2.75 -5.24 17.92
CA LYS A 78 1.61 -6.14 18.21
C LYS A 78 0.62 -6.22 17.04
N LEU A 79 1.13 -6.23 15.81
CA LEU A 79 0.32 -6.30 14.61
C LEU A 79 -0.04 -7.76 14.29
N PRO A 80 -1.25 -8.05 13.81
CA PRO A 80 -1.71 -9.41 13.49
C PRO A 80 -1.13 -9.93 12.15
N PHE A 81 0.10 -9.55 11.82
CA PHE A 81 0.76 -9.92 10.58
C PHE A 81 0.97 -11.44 10.46
N SER A 82 0.57 -11.98 9.33
CA SER A 82 0.81 -13.36 8.93
C SER A 82 1.30 -13.42 7.49
N MET A 83 2.42 -14.13 7.23
CA MET A 83 2.92 -14.28 5.87
C MET A 83 1.98 -15.16 5.04
N PRO A 84 1.38 -14.66 3.95
CA PRO A 84 0.43 -15.41 3.16
C PRO A 84 1.08 -16.63 2.48
N LYS A 85 0.31 -17.73 2.39
CA LYS A 85 0.77 -18.95 1.71
C LYS A 85 0.97 -18.72 0.21
N ASN A 86 0.11 -17.89 -0.40
CA ASN A 86 0.16 -17.52 -1.81
C ASN A 86 0.89 -16.18 -1.99
N PHE A 87 2.20 -16.19 -1.80
CA PHE A 87 3.06 -15.04 -2.04
C PHE A 87 4.19 -15.44 -3.02
N PRO A 88 4.50 -14.63 -4.05
CA PRO A 88 3.86 -13.36 -4.43
C PRO A 88 2.56 -13.54 -5.20
N ILE A 89 1.74 -12.48 -5.25
CA ILE A 89 0.48 -12.40 -6.00
C ILE A 89 0.53 -11.36 -7.12
N LYS A 90 -0.44 -11.44 -8.04
CA LYS A 90 -0.72 -10.38 -9.02
C LYS A 90 -1.57 -9.29 -8.34
N THR A 91 -1.04 -8.07 -8.27
CA THR A 91 -1.64 -6.99 -7.48
C THR A 91 -2.52 -6.04 -8.28
N SER A 92 -2.43 -6.04 -9.62
CA SER A 92 -3.08 -5.05 -10.49
C SER A 92 -4.59 -4.90 -10.27
N ARG A 93 -5.32 -6.00 -9.99
CA ARG A 93 -6.77 -5.93 -9.74
C ARG A 93 -7.07 -5.22 -8.40
N ALA A 94 -6.33 -5.55 -7.35
CA ALA A 94 -6.48 -4.92 -6.05
C ALA A 94 -6.13 -3.41 -6.10
N LEU A 95 -5.08 -3.04 -6.83
CA LEU A 95 -4.68 -1.64 -7.05
C LEU A 95 -5.74 -0.88 -7.86
N LYS A 96 -6.30 -1.48 -8.93
CA LYS A 96 -7.43 -0.90 -9.66
C LYS A 96 -8.67 -0.77 -8.77
N GLY A 97 -8.90 -1.74 -7.89
CA GLY A 97 -9.97 -1.68 -6.91
C GLY A 97 -9.88 -0.45 -6.02
N ALA A 98 -8.70 -0.13 -5.51
CA ALA A 98 -8.50 1.08 -4.71
C ALA A 98 -8.84 2.36 -5.49
N ILE A 99 -8.38 2.46 -6.75
CA ILE A 99 -8.72 3.60 -7.62
C ILE A 99 -10.22 3.66 -7.91
N ALA A 100 -10.86 2.51 -8.17
CA ALA A 100 -12.30 2.43 -8.41
C ALA A 100 -13.11 2.91 -7.21
N MET A 101 -12.67 2.57 -5.98
CA MET A 101 -13.35 2.95 -4.74
C MET A 101 -13.33 4.45 -4.45
N ARG A 102 -12.47 5.23 -5.11
CA ARG A 102 -12.52 6.71 -5.10
C ARG A 102 -13.87 7.25 -5.52
N HIS A 103 -14.55 6.57 -6.46
CA HIS A 103 -15.87 6.95 -6.95
C HIS A 103 -16.92 7.02 -5.82
N TRP A 104 -16.79 6.18 -4.82
CA TRP A 104 -17.69 6.12 -3.65
C TRP A 104 -17.11 6.80 -2.41
N GLY A 105 -15.90 7.37 -2.49
CA GLY A 105 -15.21 7.97 -1.35
C GLY A 105 -14.73 6.94 -0.32
N LEU A 106 -14.52 5.69 -0.74
CA LEU A 106 -14.21 4.53 0.11
C LEU A 106 -12.80 3.95 -0.14
N GLU A 107 -11.91 4.72 -0.77
CA GLU A 107 -10.55 4.26 -1.06
C GLU A 107 -9.78 3.86 0.21
N PRO A 108 -9.75 4.68 1.30
CA PRO A 108 -9.02 4.31 2.51
C PRO A 108 -9.55 3.05 3.18
N GLU A 109 -10.88 2.90 3.27
CA GLU A 109 -11.55 1.75 3.87
C GLU A 109 -11.25 0.47 3.08
N TYR A 110 -11.29 0.55 1.75
CA TYR A 110 -10.95 -0.56 0.88
C TYR A 110 -9.48 -0.96 1.01
N ILE A 111 -8.56 0.01 1.01
CA ILE A 111 -7.13 -0.25 1.22
C ILE A 111 -6.93 -0.97 2.56
N ASN A 112 -7.53 -0.48 3.63
CA ASN A 112 -7.47 -1.13 4.94
C ASN A 112 -8.00 -2.57 4.89
N ALA A 113 -9.14 -2.79 4.24
CA ALA A 113 -9.78 -4.11 4.16
C ALA A 113 -8.95 -5.13 3.37
N ILE A 114 -8.39 -4.75 2.21
CA ILE A 114 -7.54 -5.67 1.42
C ILE A 114 -6.22 -5.99 2.12
N PHE A 115 -5.61 -5.04 2.82
CA PHE A 115 -4.40 -5.29 3.61
C PHE A 115 -4.70 -6.21 4.79
N THR A 116 -5.82 -6.03 5.49
CA THR A 116 -6.29 -6.93 6.56
C THR A 116 -6.54 -8.33 6.01
N ALA A 117 -7.29 -8.46 4.92
CA ALA A 117 -7.59 -9.76 4.32
C ALA A 117 -6.32 -10.52 3.94
N TYR A 118 -5.37 -9.87 3.29
CA TYR A 118 -4.17 -10.52 2.77
C TYR A 118 -3.12 -10.78 3.84
N TRP A 119 -2.74 -9.77 4.62
CA TRP A 119 -1.59 -9.83 5.53
C TRP A 119 -1.93 -10.25 6.97
N GLU A 120 -3.20 -10.23 7.34
CA GLU A 120 -3.63 -10.64 8.68
C GLU A 120 -4.43 -11.95 8.63
N ASN A 121 -5.40 -12.05 7.71
CA ASN A 121 -6.30 -13.19 7.59
C ASN A 121 -5.80 -14.26 6.61
N ASN A 122 -4.69 -14.02 5.91
CA ASN A 122 -4.09 -14.95 4.95
C ASN A 122 -5.01 -15.30 3.77
N GLU A 123 -5.77 -14.30 3.28
CA GLU A 123 -6.67 -14.48 2.13
C GLU A 123 -5.87 -14.65 0.84
N GLY A 124 -5.69 -15.89 0.42
CA GLY A 124 -4.83 -16.24 -0.71
C GLY A 124 -5.37 -15.86 -2.08
N THR A 125 -6.66 -15.51 -2.18
CA THR A 125 -7.36 -15.16 -3.42
C THR A 125 -7.54 -13.66 -3.59
N ILE A 126 -6.85 -12.84 -2.80
CA ILE A 126 -6.94 -11.37 -2.84
C ILE A 126 -6.57 -10.76 -4.21
N GLY A 127 -5.95 -11.50 -5.09
CA GLY A 127 -5.71 -11.09 -6.48
C GLY A 127 -6.89 -11.32 -7.44
N GLU A 128 -7.99 -11.94 -6.97
CA GLU A 128 -9.13 -12.31 -7.78
C GLU A 128 -10.33 -11.38 -7.53
N TYR A 129 -11.10 -11.12 -8.61
CA TYR A 129 -12.23 -10.19 -8.51
C TYR A 129 -13.34 -10.68 -7.57
N ASP A 130 -13.57 -11.98 -7.48
CA ASP A 130 -14.61 -12.51 -6.59
C ASP A 130 -14.35 -12.12 -5.13
N THR A 131 -13.10 -12.25 -4.67
CA THR A 131 -12.69 -11.85 -3.32
C THR A 131 -12.77 -10.32 -3.15
N LEU A 132 -12.24 -9.57 -4.11
CA LEU A 132 -12.22 -8.10 -4.04
C LEU A 132 -13.63 -7.52 -4.09
N ALA A 133 -14.52 -8.12 -4.88
CA ALA A 133 -15.92 -7.73 -4.96
C ALA A 133 -16.70 -8.07 -3.69
N GLY A 134 -16.34 -9.17 -3.01
CA GLY A 134 -16.87 -9.49 -1.67
C GLY A 134 -16.48 -8.41 -0.65
N ILE A 135 -15.23 -7.97 -0.65
CA ILE A 135 -14.76 -6.86 0.20
C ILE A 135 -15.50 -5.55 -0.13
N ALA A 136 -15.71 -5.26 -1.42
CA ALA A 136 -16.47 -4.09 -1.84
C ALA A 136 -17.93 -4.15 -1.38
N LEU A 137 -18.55 -5.35 -1.39
CA LEU A 137 -19.90 -5.56 -0.87
C LEU A 137 -20.00 -5.28 0.62
N ASP A 138 -19.03 -5.73 1.41
CA ASP A 138 -18.95 -5.46 2.85
C ASP A 138 -18.83 -3.95 3.15
N LEU A 139 -18.28 -3.18 2.20
CA LEU A 139 -18.21 -1.72 2.23
C LEU A 139 -19.45 -1.03 1.62
N GLY A 140 -20.47 -1.80 1.23
CA GLY A 140 -21.73 -1.25 0.70
C GLY A 140 -21.76 -1.01 -0.81
N VAL A 141 -20.75 -1.47 -1.56
CA VAL A 141 -20.67 -1.33 -3.02
C VAL A 141 -21.07 -2.64 -3.70
N ARG A 142 -21.98 -2.56 -4.66
CA ARG A 142 -22.44 -3.75 -5.41
C ARG A 142 -21.29 -4.41 -6.19
N PRO A 143 -21.12 -5.75 -6.11
CA PRO A 143 -20.02 -6.47 -6.77
C PRO A 143 -19.89 -6.19 -8.26
N THR A 144 -21.01 -6.16 -8.99
CA THR A 144 -21.04 -5.89 -10.45
C THR A 144 -20.53 -4.50 -10.77
N GLU A 145 -20.99 -3.47 -10.05
CA GLU A 145 -20.55 -2.08 -10.23
C GLU A 145 -19.06 -1.90 -9.89
N PHE A 146 -18.61 -2.55 -8.83
CA PHE A 146 -17.19 -2.53 -8.46
C PHE A 146 -16.32 -3.11 -9.59
N ILE A 147 -16.67 -4.31 -10.10
CA ILE A 147 -15.90 -4.96 -11.17
C ILE A 147 -15.93 -4.11 -12.47
N GLU A 148 -17.10 -3.63 -12.88
CA GLU A 148 -17.25 -2.75 -14.03
C GLU A 148 -16.35 -1.53 -13.90
N ARG A 149 -16.36 -0.87 -12.73
CA ARG A 149 -15.53 0.30 -12.46
C ARG A 149 -14.03 -0.02 -12.51
N CYS A 150 -13.61 -1.15 -11.96
CA CYS A 150 -12.21 -1.62 -12.04
C CYS A 150 -11.74 -1.85 -13.48
N GLU A 151 -12.63 -2.29 -14.37
CA GLU A 151 -12.29 -2.63 -15.76
C GLU A 151 -12.49 -1.47 -16.74
N MET A 152 -12.96 -0.32 -16.28
CA MET A 152 -13.03 0.89 -17.11
C MET A 152 -11.65 1.31 -17.61
N ALA A 153 -11.61 1.87 -18.82
CA ALA A 153 -10.37 2.37 -19.41
C ALA A 153 -9.72 3.46 -18.56
N GLU A 154 -10.53 4.34 -17.96
CA GLU A 154 -10.06 5.39 -17.07
C GLU A 154 -9.36 4.84 -15.81
N THR A 155 -9.90 3.79 -15.19
CA THR A 155 -9.30 3.16 -13.99
C THR A 155 -7.98 2.49 -14.34
N ARG A 156 -7.91 1.83 -15.49
CA ARG A 156 -6.65 1.24 -15.99
C ARG A 156 -5.61 2.31 -16.27
N GLN A 157 -6.03 3.39 -16.95
CA GLN A 157 -5.12 4.50 -17.25
C GLN A 157 -4.66 5.19 -15.97
N ALA A 158 -5.53 5.43 -15.01
CA ALA A 158 -5.17 6.02 -13.72
C ALA A 158 -4.12 5.21 -12.95
N LEU A 159 -4.13 3.86 -13.03
CA LEU A 159 -3.08 3.04 -12.45
C LEU A 159 -1.75 3.17 -13.22
N ILE A 160 -1.80 3.28 -14.54
CA ILE A 160 -0.61 3.52 -15.36
C ILE A 160 -0.02 4.88 -15.03
N ASP A 161 -0.85 5.92 -14.99
CA ASP A 161 -0.44 7.30 -14.69
C ASP A 161 0.16 7.39 -13.28
N SER A 162 -0.47 6.80 -12.27
CA SER A 162 0.03 6.74 -10.90
C SER A 162 1.38 6.01 -10.82
N THR A 163 1.57 4.94 -11.60
CA THR A 163 2.86 4.22 -11.66
C THR A 163 3.94 5.07 -12.33
N THR A 164 3.60 5.79 -13.40
CA THR A 164 4.50 6.69 -14.11
C THR A 164 4.86 7.90 -13.24
N GLU A 165 3.87 8.49 -12.56
CA GLU A 165 4.10 9.58 -11.60
C GLU A 165 5.05 9.14 -10.48
N ALA A 166 4.84 7.95 -9.92
CA ALA A 166 5.73 7.38 -8.90
C ALA A 166 7.19 7.34 -9.41
N GLN A 167 7.41 6.85 -10.64
CA GLN A 167 8.75 6.80 -11.22
C GLN A 167 9.36 8.19 -11.44
N HIS A 168 8.58 9.15 -11.91
CA HIS A 168 9.03 10.55 -12.10
C HIS A 168 9.34 11.23 -10.76
N ALA A 169 8.60 10.90 -9.71
CA ALA A 169 8.85 11.36 -8.35
C ALA A 169 10.05 10.66 -7.67
N GLY A 170 10.76 9.78 -8.38
CA GLY A 170 11.91 9.05 -7.84
C GLY A 170 11.55 7.85 -6.95
N VAL A 171 10.31 7.37 -6.98
CA VAL A 171 9.88 6.19 -6.24
C VAL A 171 10.43 4.93 -6.91
N PHE A 172 11.26 4.20 -6.20
CA PHE A 172 11.91 2.96 -6.69
C PHE A 172 11.47 1.70 -5.95
N GLY A 173 10.61 1.83 -4.94
CA GLY A 173 10.14 0.71 -4.11
C GLY A 173 8.93 1.08 -3.27
N ALA A 174 8.29 0.08 -2.67
CA ALA A 174 7.13 0.26 -1.80
C ALA A 174 7.41 -0.26 -0.37
N PRO A 175 6.96 0.46 0.67
CA PRO A 175 6.29 1.76 0.62
C PRO A 175 7.27 2.90 0.37
N THR A 176 6.77 3.97 -0.25
CA THR A 176 7.45 5.27 -0.23
C THR A 176 6.44 6.32 0.23
N MET A 177 6.82 7.13 1.19
CA MET A 177 6.08 8.31 1.63
C MET A 177 6.79 9.55 1.11
N VAL A 178 6.03 10.57 0.71
CA VAL A 178 6.58 11.88 0.30
C VAL A 178 5.85 12.96 1.07
N VAL A 179 6.62 13.83 1.74
CA VAL A 179 6.13 14.98 2.48
C VAL A 179 6.92 16.18 2.01
N ASP A 180 6.26 17.22 1.52
CA ASP A 180 6.91 18.45 1.02
C ASP A 180 8.11 18.15 0.09
N GLU A 181 7.90 17.22 -0.87
CA GLU A 181 8.89 16.76 -1.87
C GLU A 181 10.02 15.87 -1.31
N GLU A 182 10.12 15.67 0.02
CA GLU A 182 11.11 14.79 0.62
C GLU A 182 10.63 13.33 0.64
N ILE A 183 11.51 12.42 0.20
CA ILE A 183 11.23 10.98 0.05
C ILE A 183 11.65 10.20 1.29
N TYR A 184 10.71 9.40 1.82
CA TYR A 184 10.91 8.47 2.92
C TYR A 184 10.59 7.04 2.45
N TRP A 185 11.60 6.28 2.10
CA TRP A 185 11.41 4.90 1.64
C TRP A 185 11.55 3.89 2.77
N GLY A 186 10.54 3.05 2.95
CA GLY A 186 10.53 1.93 3.90
C GLY A 186 9.60 2.16 5.10
N LYS A 187 9.25 1.07 5.78
CA LYS A 187 8.40 1.07 6.98
C LYS A 187 9.06 1.71 8.21
N ASP A 188 10.36 1.85 8.17
CA ASP A 188 11.25 2.26 9.26
C ASP A 188 11.62 3.75 9.24
N ARG A 189 10.84 4.58 8.53
CA ARG A 189 11.05 6.04 8.42
C ARG A 189 10.03 6.87 9.20
N MET A 190 9.19 6.23 10.01
CA MET A 190 8.10 6.92 10.72
C MET A 190 8.60 8.01 11.67
N ASP A 191 9.74 7.81 12.34
CA ASP A 191 10.31 8.81 13.26
C ASP A 191 10.76 10.09 12.51
N PHE A 192 11.28 9.95 11.28
CA PHE A 192 11.64 11.08 10.41
C PHE A 192 10.39 11.81 9.90
N ILE A 193 9.38 11.05 9.47
CA ILE A 193 8.09 11.62 9.04
C ILE A 193 7.44 12.34 10.22
N GLU A 194 7.44 11.76 11.42
CA GLU A 194 6.94 12.41 12.62
C GLU A 194 7.63 13.74 12.88
N THR A 195 8.96 13.77 12.79
CA THR A 195 9.75 15.01 12.94
C THR A 195 9.34 16.04 11.87
N HIS A 196 9.17 15.61 10.61
CA HIS A 196 8.75 16.49 9.52
C HIS A 196 7.34 17.06 9.72
N LEU A 197 6.41 16.25 10.24
CA LEU A 197 5.04 16.71 10.53
C LEU A 197 4.96 17.69 11.72
N GLN A 198 6.00 17.76 12.54
CA GLN A 198 6.11 18.71 13.66
C GLN A 198 6.64 20.08 13.27
N THR A 199 7.29 20.17 12.11
CA THR A 199 7.85 21.45 11.62
C THR A 199 6.78 22.22 10.82
N ASP A 200 6.71 23.55 11.01
CA ASP A 200 5.83 24.45 10.25
C ASP A 200 6.24 24.56 8.77
#